data_62af127c5feea02ae0445a81a8d50047
#
_entry.id   62af127c5feea02ae0445a81a8d50047
#
_cell.length_a   1.000
_cell.length_b   1.000
_cell.length_c   1.000
_cell.angle_alpha   90.00
_cell.angle_beta   90.00
_cell.angle_gamma   90.00
#
_symmetry.space_group_name_H-M   'P 1'
#
loop_
_entity.id
_entity.type
_entity.pdbx_description
1 polymer ?
#
loop_
_entity_poly.entity_id
_entity_poly.type
_entity_poly.pdbx_seq_one_letter_code
_entity_poly.pdbx_strand_id
1 'polypeptide(L)'
;MIEDAYRTGDAMGLAVWCTDQAGPYQAIPHAGQSWRPEGRPARLPHEYLRDGTAKILTLFHPADGRVRLAGVTSCPNAVLHGWLKEELTAVLAAMPAANLEGRAARADWERWQEGLTTKPTLLGELPPLRMLLVLDNLAGHKTPEFVCWLFEHGIMPLYTPVGGSWLNMAESIQRILKRRALDGQHPTAVAQVMAWFEAVAVHWNAAPTPFAWGGKRAARRRRQRERRHHRLGGSGACTLLPLRSGPAPNYGHTQCD
;
A
#
# COMPACT_ATOMS: atom_id res chain seq x y z
N MET A 1 -16.26 0.97 5.15
CA MET A 1 -16.13 -0.33 4.45
C MET A 1 -14.68 -0.82 4.33
N ILE A 2 -13.75 -0.11 3.62
CA ILE A 2 -12.35 -0.57 3.50
C ILE A 2 -11.65 -0.64 4.87
N GLU A 3 -11.85 0.35 5.73
CA GLU A 3 -11.34 0.30 7.10
C GLU A 3 -11.91 -0.88 7.90
N ASP A 4 -13.18 -1.19 7.69
CA ASP A 4 -13.84 -2.31 8.35
C ASP A 4 -13.29 -3.65 7.83
N ALA A 5 -13.00 -3.75 6.51
CA ALA A 5 -12.32 -4.90 5.95
C ALA A 5 -11.01 -5.20 6.70
N TYR A 6 -10.14 -4.21 6.85
CA TYR A 6 -8.87 -4.37 7.58
C TYR A 6 -9.03 -4.64 9.09
N ARG A 7 -10.15 -4.24 9.70
CA ARG A 7 -10.37 -4.43 11.14
C ARG A 7 -11.04 -5.76 11.47
N THR A 8 -11.94 -6.20 10.61
CA THR A 8 -12.85 -7.29 10.94
C THR A 8 -12.85 -8.44 9.92
N GLY A 9 -12.33 -8.21 8.69
CA GLY A 9 -12.41 -9.19 7.62
C GLY A 9 -11.79 -10.54 7.99
N ASP A 10 -10.55 -10.52 8.49
CA ASP A 10 -9.87 -11.76 8.90
C ASP A 10 -10.58 -12.47 10.07
N ALA A 11 -11.11 -11.71 11.03
CA ALA A 11 -11.89 -12.27 12.14
C ALA A 11 -13.22 -12.89 11.67
N MET A 12 -13.73 -12.45 10.52
CA MET A 12 -14.91 -13.02 9.86
C MET A 12 -14.55 -14.22 8.96
N GLY A 13 -13.28 -14.63 8.92
CA GLY A 13 -12.79 -15.72 8.07
C GLY A 13 -12.66 -15.34 6.60
N LEU A 14 -12.53 -14.04 6.29
CA LEU A 14 -12.24 -13.52 4.97
C LEU A 14 -10.79 -13.04 4.92
N ALA A 15 -9.97 -13.57 4.02
CA ALA A 15 -8.63 -13.06 3.84
C ALA A 15 -8.67 -11.65 3.26
N VAL A 16 -7.99 -10.68 3.87
CA VAL A 16 -7.98 -9.29 3.41
C VAL A 16 -6.64 -8.95 2.80
N TRP A 17 -6.60 -8.87 1.49
CA TRP A 17 -5.40 -8.51 0.73
C TRP A 17 -5.55 -7.12 0.12
N CYS A 18 -4.43 -6.47 -0.14
CA CYS A 18 -4.39 -5.23 -0.90
C CYS A 18 -3.31 -5.28 -1.97
N THR A 19 -3.61 -4.68 -3.12
CA THR A 19 -2.69 -4.66 -4.27
C THR A 19 -2.46 -3.26 -4.78
N ASP A 20 -1.26 -3.02 -5.28
CA ASP A 20 -0.88 -1.74 -5.87
C ASP A 20 0.36 -1.89 -6.77
N GLN A 21 0.57 -0.90 -7.64
CA GLN A 21 1.76 -0.77 -8.47
C GLN A 21 2.62 0.40 -7.96
N ALA A 22 3.90 0.15 -7.72
CA ALA A 22 4.84 1.20 -7.35
C ALA A 22 5.82 1.50 -8.49
N GLY A 23 6.28 2.71 -8.57
CA GLY A 23 7.21 3.19 -9.59
C GLY A 23 6.62 4.24 -10.53
N PRO A 24 7.28 4.56 -11.65
CA PRO A 24 8.49 3.90 -12.17
C PRO A 24 9.75 4.20 -11.34
N TYR A 25 10.55 3.19 -11.09
CA TYR A 25 11.88 3.33 -10.48
C TYR A 25 12.95 3.27 -11.55
N GLN A 26 13.83 4.25 -11.58
CA GLN A 26 14.91 4.34 -12.56
C GLN A 26 16.18 3.64 -12.03
N ALA A 27 16.99 3.12 -12.95
CA ALA A 27 18.35 2.67 -12.66
C ALA A 27 19.29 3.89 -12.59
N ILE A 28 19.26 4.60 -11.49
CA ILE A 28 20.03 5.81 -11.19
C ILE A 28 20.49 5.77 -9.73
N PRO A 29 21.46 6.59 -9.32
CA PRO A 29 21.80 6.74 -7.91
C PRO A 29 20.60 7.20 -7.09
N HIS A 30 20.27 6.46 -6.04
CA HIS A 30 19.20 6.80 -5.10
C HIS A 30 19.79 7.43 -3.85
N ALA A 31 19.28 8.61 -3.48
CA ALA A 31 19.63 9.24 -2.22
C ALA A 31 19.20 8.34 -1.04
N GLY A 32 20.04 8.30 -0.02
CA GLY A 32 19.77 7.55 1.21
C GLY A 32 20.27 8.31 2.42
N GLN A 33 20.02 7.74 3.60
CA GLN A 33 20.58 8.23 4.85
C GLN A 33 21.74 7.30 5.25
N SER A 34 22.93 7.88 5.48
CA SER A 34 24.10 7.15 5.96
C SER A 34 24.86 8.00 6.99
N TRP A 35 25.40 7.32 7.99
CA TRP A 35 26.34 7.95 8.90
C TRP A 35 27.68 8.14 8.18
N ARG A 36 28.22 9.36 8.23
CA ARG A 36 29.51 9.70 7.67
C ARG A 36 30.28 10.57 8.69
N PRO A 37 31.61 10.56 8.68
CA PRO A 37 32.40 11.51 9.46
C PRO A 37 32.00 12.95 9.12
N GLU A 38 32.06 13.82 10.12
CA GLU A 38 31.81 15.23 9.91
C GLU A 38 32.73 15.80 8.82
N GLY A 39 32.18 16.64 7.96
CA GLY A 39 32.92 17.21 6.82
C GLY A 39 33.17 16.26 5.65
N ARG A 40 32.69 14.99 5.72
CA ARG A 40 32.80 14.00 4.63
C ARG A 40 31.43 13.46 4.23
N PRO A 41 30.56 14.26 3.61
CA PRO A 41 29.24 13.81 3.21
C PRO A 41 29.34 12.70 2.15
N ALA A 42 28.31 11.85 2.09
CA ALA A 42 28.18 10.89 1.01
C ALA A 42 28.06 11.63 -0.31
N ARG A 43 28.87 11.23 -1.29
CA ARG A 43 28.81 11.77 -2.66
C ARG A 43 28.08 10.79 -3.53
N LEU A 44 27.15 11.27 -4.34
CA LEU A 44 26.51 10.54 -5.41
C LEU A 44 27.16 10.97 -6.74
N PRO A 45 27.32 10.05 -7.71
CA PRO A 45 27.74 10.46 -9.04
C PRO A 45 26.70 11.41 -9.62
N HIS A 46 27.15 12.54 -10.19
CA HIS A 46 26.28 13.49 -10.87
C HIS A 46 26.08 13.12 -12.34
N GLU A 47 26.97 12.32 -12.89
CA GLU A 47 26.83 11.72 -14.22
C GLU A 47 26.48 10.23 -14.08
N TYR A 48 25.42 9.83 -14.74
CA TYR A 48 24.96 8.43 -14.76
C TYR A 48 24.15 8.16 -16.02
N LEU A 49 24.24 6.94 -16.50
CA LEU A 49 23.41 6.46 -17.60
C LEU A 49 22.04 6.05 -17.06
N ARG A 50 21.00 6.42 -17.79
CA ARG A 50 19.63 5.99 -17.48
C ARG A 50 19.33 4.73 -18.28
N ASP A 51 19.16 3.61 -17.61
CA ASP A 51 18.86 2.31 -18.22
C ASP A 51 17.37 1.92 -18.10
N GLY A 52 16.47 2.88 -18.34
CA GLY A 52 15.05 2.62 -18.31
C GLY A 52 14.43 2.61 -16.89
N THR A 53 13.28 1.97 -16.74
CA THR A 53 12.48 1.99 -15.53
C THR A 53 11.92 0.62 -15.18
N ALA A 54 11.79 0.33 -13.88
CA ALA A 54 11.05 -0.79 -13.33
C ALA A 54 9.75 -0.33 -12.67
N LYS A 55 8.72 -1.14 -12.77
CA LYS A 55 7.52 -1.07 -11.92
C LYS A 55 7.50 -2.28 -11.01
N ILE A 56 6.95 -2.12 -9.84
CA ILE A 56 6.87 -3.17 -8.82
C ILE A 56 5.40 -3.46 -8.54
N LEU A 57 4.98 -4.66 -8.88
CA LEU A 57 3.67 -5.18 -8.56
C LEU A 57 3.72 -5.69 -7.12
N THR A 58 2.71 -5.37 -6.33
CA THR A 58 2.67 -5.72 -4.91
C THR A 58 1.31 -6.27 -4.54
N LEU A 59 1.28 -7.42 -3.89
CA LEU A 59 0.11 -8.00 -3.24
C LEU A 59 0.48 -8.22 -1.76
N PHE A 60 -0.24 -7.60 -0.85
CA PHE A 60 0.11 -7.52 0.56
C PHE A 60 -1.04 -7.98 1.46
N HIS A 61 -0.74 -8.83 2.43
CA HIS A 61 -1.66 -9.28 3.46
C HIS A 61 -1.36 -8.57 4.79
N PRO A 62 -2.11 -7.53 5.17
CA PRO A 62 -1.78 -6.74 6.36
C PRO A 62 -1.82 -7.54 7.65
N ALA A 63 -2.72 -8.50 7.79
CA ALA A 63 -2.94 -9.23 9.05
C ALA A 63 -1.72 -10.04 9.49
N ASP A 64 -0.99 -10.66 8.59
CA ASP A 64 0.25 -11.39 8.88
C ASP A 64 1.53 -10.67 8.39
N GLY A 65 1.37 -9.60 7.61
CA GLY A 65 2.47 -8.82 7.06
C GLY A 65 3.15 -9.42 5.85
N ARG A 66 2.64 -10.51 5.26
CA ARG A 66 3.23 -11.15 4.08
C ARG A 66 3.05 -10.31 2.83
N VAL A 67 4.07 -10.31 1.99
CA VAL A 67 4.07 -9.60 0.71
C VAL A 67 4.45 -10.55 -0.42
N ARG A 68 3.74 -10.42 -1.55
CA ARG A 68 4.09 -11.01 -2.84
C ARG A 68 4.45 -9.88 -3.78
N LEU A 69 5.48 -10.04 -4.55
CA LEU A 69 6.05 -8.95 -5.32
C LEU A 69 6.67 -9.48 -6.61
N ALA A 70 6.51 -8.71 -7.68
CA ALA A 70 7.24 -8.93 -8.92
C ALA A 70 7.72 -7.60 -9.51
N GLY A 71 8.94 -7.60 -10.04
CA GLY A 71 9.47 -6.51 -10.83
C GLY A 71 9.13 -6.68 -12.31
N VAL A 72 8.65 -5.60 -12.96
CA VAL A 72 8.34 -5.61 -14.39
C VAL A 72 8.84 -4.32 -15.05
N THR A 73 9.19 -4.38 -16.31
CA THR A 73 9.62 -3.20 -17.09
C THR A 73 8.44 -2.39 -17.62
N SER A 74 7.31 -3.05 -17.84
CA SER A 74 6.04 -2.44 -18.24
C SER A 74 4.88 -3.16 -17.58
N CYS A 75 3.75 -2.50 -17.43
CA CYS A 75 2.60 -3.08 -16.75
C CYS A 75 1.30 -2.82 -17.54
N PRO A 76 1.16 -3.36 -18.76
CA PRO A 76 -0.13 -3.42 -19.42
C PRO A 76 -1.07 -4.39 -18.67
N ASN A 77 -2.38 -4.32 -18.96
CA ASN A 77 -3.36 -5.18 -18.30
C ASN A 77 -3.02 -6.68 -18.41
N ALA A 78 -2.48 -7.13 -19.53
CA ALA A 78 -2.10 -8.53 -19.69
C ALA A 78 -1.02 -8.99 -18.66
N VAL A 79 -0.06 -8.12 -18.36
CA VAL A 79 0.97 -8.39 -17.34
C VAL A 79 0.38 -8.31 -15.94
N LEU A 80 -0.37 -7.24 -15.65
CA LEU A 80 -0.98 -7.02 -14.35
C LEU A 80 -1.97 -8.13 -13.98
N HIS A 81 -2.92 -8.43 -14.88
CA HIS A 81 -3.93 -9.45 -14.63
C HIS A 81 -3.32 -10.86 -14.58
N GLY A 82 -2.35 -11.15 -15.46
CA GLY A 82 -1.65 -12.44 -15.44
C GLY A 82 -1.02 -12.70 -14.08
N TRP A 83 -0.22 -11.76 -13.61
CA TRP A 83 0.43 -11.85 -12.31
C TRP A 83 -0.58 -11.90 -11.14
N LEU A 84 -1.59 -11.02 -11.13
CA LEU A 84 -2.59 -11.01 -10.05
C LEU A 84 -3.38 -12.33 -10.00
N LYS A 85 -3.80 -12.85 -11.15
CA LYS A 85 -4.53 -14.13 -11.23
C LYS A 85 -3.68 -15.29 -10.69
N GLU A 86 -2.40 -15.35 -11.05
CA GLU A 86 -1.46 -16.36 -10.56
C GLU A 86 -1.28 -16.27 -9.03
N GLU A 87 -0.96 -15.10 -8.51
CA GLU A 87 -0.70 -14.90 -7.10
C GLU A 87 -1.96 -15.11 -6.23
N LEU A 88 -3.12 -14.62 -6.68
CA LEU A 88 -4.39 -14.81 -5.98
C LEU A 88 -4.80 -16.29 -5.99
N THR A 89 -4.60 -17.00 -7.10
CA THR A 89 -4.84 -18.45 -7.16
C THR A 89 -3.99 -19.21 -6.15
N ALA A 90 -2.70 -18.88 -6.08
CA ALA A 90 -1.78 -19.49 -5.11
C ALA A 90 -2.17 -19.17 -3.66
N VAL A 91 -2.63 -17.95 -3.39
CA VAL A 91 -3.17 -17.57 -2.06
C VAL A 91 -4.40 -18.38 -1.71
N LEU A 92 -5.37 -18.46 -2.62
CA LEU A 92 -6.62 -19.20 -2.40
C LEU A 92 -6.39 -20.70 -2.20
N ALA A 93 -5.43 -21.27 -2.93
CA ALA A 93 -5.05 -22.69 -2.76
C ALA A 93 -4.41 -22.99 -1.41
N ALA A 94 -3.70 -22.03 -0.82
CA ALA A 94 -3.09 -22.14 0.50
C ALA A 94 -4.06 -21.87 1.67
N MET A 95 -5.25 -21.33 1.37
CA MET A 95 -6.26 -21.06 2.40
C MET A 95 -6.98 -22.36 2.82
N PRO A 96 -7.36 -22.50 4.10
CA PRO A 96 -8.22 -23.59 4.54
C PRO A 96 -9.49 -23.66 3.68
N ALA A 97 -10.02 -24.87 3.49
CA ALA A 97 -11.33 -25.02 2.87
C ALA A 97 -12.33 -24.17 3.66
N ALA A 98 -13.04 -23.29 2.96
CA ALA A 98 -14.02 -22.43 3.61
C ALA A 98 -15.09 -23.32 4.24
N ASN A 99 -15.37 -23.11 5.51
CA ASN A 99 -16.54 -23.73 6.15
C ASN A 99 -17.79 -23.02 5.58
N LEU A 100 -18.37 -23.59 4.54
CA LEU A 100 -19.42 -22.99 3.73
C LEU A 100 -20.82 -23.31 4.26
N GLU A 101 -20.91 -24.12 5.34
CA GLU A 101 -22.18 -24.49 5.93
C GLU A 101 -22.83 -23.26 6.58
N GLY A 102 -23.97 -22.84 6.04
CA GLY A 102 -24.83 -21.80 6.58
C GLY A 102 -24.57 -20.35 6.14
N ARG A 103 -23.63 -20.09 5.25
CA ARG A 103 -23.44 -18.73 4.69
C ARG A 103 -24.40 -18.49 3.52
N ALA A 104 -25.24 -17.46 3.63
CA ALA A 104 -26.00 -16.92 2.52
C ALA A 104 -25.03 -16.17 1.58
N ALA A 105 -24.46 -16.89 0.61
CA ALA A 105 -23.35 -16.37 -0.23
C ALA A 105 -23.60 -14.94 -0.73
N ARG A 106 -24.80 -14.66 -1.26
CA ARG A 106 -25.13 -13.35 -1.84
C ARG A 106 -25.15 -12.21 -0.81
N ALA A 107 -25.68 -12.45 0.39
CA ALA A 107 -25.77 -11.42 1.44
C ALA A 107 -24.38 -10.92 1.91
N ASP A 108 -23.37 -11.80 1.94
CA ASP A 108 -22.00 -11.39 2.25
C ASP A 108 -21.43 -10.45 1.18
N TRP A 109 -21.67 -10.72 -0.09
CA TRP A 109 -21.24 -9.87 -1.20
C TRP A 109 -21.93 -8.51 -1.16
N GLU A 110 -23.24 -8.47 -0.97
CA GLU A 110 -24.03 -7.23 -0.87
C GLU A 110 -23.58 -6.37 0.30
N ARG A 111 -23.34 -6.98 1.45
CA ARG A 111 -22.81 -6.29 2.64
C ARG A 111 -21.52 -5.56 2.35
N TRP A 112 -20.56 -6.21 1.68
CA TRP A 112 -19.29 -5.57 1.37
C TRP A 112 -19.37 -4.58 0.21
N GLN A 113 -20.36 -4.71 -0.66
CA GLN A 113 -20.62 -3.76 -1.73
C GLN A 113 -21.25 -2.46 -1.22
N GLU A 114 -22.15 -2.54 -0.23
CA GLU A 114 -23.03 -1.44 0.18
C GLU A 114 -22.27 -0.15 0.52
N GLY A 115 -21.15 -0.26 1.23
CA GLY A 115 -20.36 0.91 1.66
C GLY A 115 -19.29 1.36 0.66
N LEU A 116 -19.27 0.85 -0.57
CA LEU A 116 -18.31 1.27 -1.59
C LEU A 116 -18.83 2.47 -2.39
N THR A 117 -17.95 3.42 -2.69
CA THR A 117 -18.24 4.53 -3.62
C THR A 117 -18.29 4.01 -5.06
N THR A 118 -17.33 3.16 -5.44
CA THR A 118 -17.32 2.47 -6.73
C THR A 118 -17.80 1.05 -6.50
N LYS A 119 -19.01 0.73 -6.97
CA LYS A 119 -19.65 -0.57 -6.78
C LYS A 119 -19.52 -1.42 -8.05
N PRO A 120 -18.89 -2.61 -7.98
CA PRO A 120 -18.96 -3.55 -9.09
C PRO A 120 -20.39 -4.10 -9.20
N THR A 121 -20.86 -4.39 -10.40
CA THR A 121 -22.16 -5.07 -10.60
C THR A 121 -22.03 -6.55 -10.24
N LEU A 122 -22.74 -6.98 -9.22
CA LEU A 122 -22.72 -8.37 -8.78
C LEU A 122 -23.44 -9.28 -9.82
N LEU A 123 -22.85 -10.44 -10.06
CA LEU A 123 -23.46 -11.48 -10.91
C LEU A 123 -24.69 -12.09 -10.24
N GLY A 124 -25.55 -12.74 -11.03
CA GLY A 124 -26.75 -13.44 -10.54
C GLY A 124 -26.40 -14.54 -9.55
N GLU A 125 -25.47 -15.40 -9.92
CA GLU A 125 -24.92 -16.46 -9.09
C GLU A 125 -23.51 -16.11 -8.68
N LEU A 126 -23.20 -16.26 -7.40
CA LEU A 126 -21.90 -15.96 -6.81
C LEU A 126 -21.47 -17.12 -5.90
N PRO A 127 -20.20 -17.52 -5.97
CA PRO A 127 -19.66 -18.49 -5.03
C PRO A 127 -19.57 -17.90 -3.62
N PRO A 128 -19.33 -18.71 -2.62
CA PRO A 128 -19.03 -18.22 -1.27
C PRO A 128 -17.87 -17.24 -1.28
N LEU A 129 -18.04 -16.13 -0.57
CA LEU A 129 -17.01 -15.11 -0.44
C LEU A 129 -15.85 -15.62 0.43
N ARG A 130 -14.64 -15.56 -0.10
CA ARG A 130 -13.42 -16.05 0.56
C ARG A 130 -12.41 -14.94 0.86
N MET A 131 -12.38 -13.90 0.02
CA MET A 131 -11.36 -12.88 0.09
C MET A 131 -11.94 -11.50 -0.22
N LEU A 132 -11.40 -10.49 0.45
CA LEU A 132 -11.58 -9.07 0.15
C LEU A 132 -10.27 -8.55 -0.44
N LEU A 133 -10.31 -7.98 -1.63
CA LEU A 133 -9.15 -7.43 -2.32
C LEU A 133 -9.29 -5.91 -2.43
N VAL A 134 -8.49 -5.19 -1.65
CA VAL A 134 -8.44 -3.72 -1.73
C VAL A 134 -7.52 -3.31 -2.87
N LEU A 135 -8.02 -2.43 -3.74
CA LEU A 135 -7.30 -1.92 -4.90
C LEU A 135 -7.73 -0.49 -5.24
N ASP A 136 -6.92 0.21 -6.00
CA ASP A 136 -7.22 1.55 -6.45
C ASP A 136 -8.24 1.56 -7.60
N ASN A 137 -8.61 2.76 -8.02
CA ASN A 137 -9.57 2.99 -9.10
C ASN A 137 -8.97 2.94 -10.52
N LEU A 138 -7.80 2.32 -10.71
CA LEU A 138 -7.20 2.15 -12.02
C LEU A 138 -8.18 1.46 -12.99
N ALA A 139 -8.27 1.96 -14.21
CA ALA A 139 -9.17 1.38 -15.23
C ALA A 139 -8.88 -0.12 -15.46
N GLY A 140 -7.61 -0.52 -15.43
CA GLY A 140 -7.21 -1.92 -15.54
C GLY A 140 -7.83 -2.83 -14.47
N HIS A 141 -8.02 -2.34 -13.26
CA HIS A 141 -8.64 -3.12 -12.17
C HIS A 141 -10.15 -3.30 -12.33
N LYS A 142 -10.78 -2.55 -13.23
CA LYS A 142 -12.24 -2.54 -13.45
C LYS A 142 -12.65 -3.14 -14.79
N THR A 143 -11.74 -3.81 -15.48
CA THR A 143 -12.13 -4.49 -16.73
C THR A 143 -13.11 -5.62 -16.42
N PRO A 144 -14.16 -5.77 -17.23
CA PRO A 144 -15.19 -6.79 -16.99
C PRO A 144 -14.60 -8.20 -16.83
N GLU A 145 -13.66 -8.56 -17.68
CA GLU A 145 -12.99 -9.88 -17.64
C GLU A 145 -12.29 -10.12 -16.29
N PHE A 146 -11.57 -9.13 -15.76
CA PHE A 146 -10.87 -9.28 -14.49
C PHE A 146 -11.83 -9.32 -13.31
N VAL A 147 -12.87 -8.48 -13.32
CA VAL A 147 -13.90 -8.45 -12.25
C VAL A 147 -14.71 -9.77 -12.23
N CYS A 148 -15.11 -10.28 -13.39
CA CYS A 148 -15.79 -11.60 -13.47
C CYS A 148 -14.89 -12.71 -12.93
N TRP A 149 -13.62 -12.72 -13.31
CA TRP A 149 -12.66 -13.69 -12.79
C TRP A 149 -12.54 -13.63 -11.25
N LEU A 150 -12.47 -12.41 -10.67
CA LEU A 150 -12.46 -12.24 -9.20
C LEU A 150 -13.71 -12.86 -8.57
N PHE A 151 -14.88 -12.58 -9.14
CA PHE A 151 -16.14 -13.10 -8.62
C PHE A 151 -16.20 -14.63 -8.68
N GLU A 152 -15.82 -15.24 -9.80
CA GLU A 152 -15.77 -16.70 -9.97
C GLU A 152 -14.87 -17.39 -8.93
N HIS A 153 -13.88 -16.67 -8.39
CA HIS A 153 -12.95 -17.19 -7.39
C HIS A 153 -13.28 -16.78 -5.94
N GLY A 154 -14.46 -16.20 -5.72
CA GLY A 154 -14.88 -15.78 -4.38
C GLY A 154 -14.11 -14.56 -3.83
N ILE A 155 -13.68 -13.67 -4.71
CA ILE A 155 -12.91 -12.47 -4.35
C ILE A 155 -13.75 -11.22 -4.59
N MET A 156 -14.03 -10.44 -3.53
CA MET A 156 -14.72 -9.16 -3.63
C MET A 156 -13.72 -8.02 -3.81
N PRO A 157 -13.71 -7.32 -4.95
CA PRO A 157 -12.88 -6.13 -5.12
C PRO A 157 -13.45 -4.95 -4.32
N LEU A 158 -12.61 -4.34 -3.48
CA LEU A 158 -12.93 -3.15 -2.69
C LEU A 158 -12.14 -1.96 -3.24
N TYR A 159 -12.79 -1.18 -4.09
CA TYR A 159 -12.15 -0.01 -4.72
C TYR A 159 -12.02 1.15 -3.75
N THR A 160 -10.82 1.71 -3.60
CA THR A 160 -10.62 2.94 -2.82
C THR A 160 -11.39 4.10 -3.47
N PRO A 161 -11.96 5.03 -2.70
CA PRO A 161 -12.59 6.22 -3.28
C PRO A 161 -11.54 7.07 -4.02
N VAL A 162 -12.02 7.87 -4.97
CA VAL A 162 -11.15 8.84 -5.67
C VAL A 162 -10.48 9.77 -4.66
N GLY A 163 -9.16 9.88 -4.75
CA GLY A 163 -8.36 10.62 -3.76
C GLY A 163 -8.14 9.90 -2.43
N GLY A 164 -8.62 8.65 -2.30
CA GLY A 164 -8.48 7.83 -1.09
C GLY A 164 -7.40 6.75 -1.15
N SER A 165 -6.35 6.94 -1.96
CA SER A 165 -5.25 5.95 -2.10
C SER A 165 -4.61 5.57 -0.76
N TRP A 166 -4.61 6.49 0.22
CA TRP A 166 -4.12 6.24 1.58
C TRP A 166 -4.85 5.10 2.32
N LEU A 167 -6.02 4.69 1.83
CA LEU A 167 -6.73 3.51 2.32
C LEU A 167 -6.09 2.20 1.82
N ASN A 168 -5.26 2.25 0.78
CA ASN A 168 -4.55 1.08 0.29
C ASN A 168 -3.28 0.82 1.13
N MET A 169 -3.31 -0.22 1.96
CA MET A 169 -2.17 -0.54 2.83
C MET A 169 -0.94 -1.04 2.05
N ALA A 170 -1.10 -1.44 0.78
CA ALA A 170 0.02 -1.79 -0.09
C ALA A 170 1.03 -0.64 -0.24
N GLU A 171 0.58 0.63 -0.28
CA GLU A 171 1.48 1.79 -0.29
C GLU A 171 2.40 1.84 0.95
N SER A 172 1.92 1.35 2.08
CA SER A 172 2.70 1.38 3.33
C SER A 172 3.86 0.39 3.30
N ILE A 173 3.65 -0.82 2.81
CA ILE A 173 4.72 -1.80 2.65
C ILE A 173 5.66 -1.40 1.51
N GLN A 174 5.16 -0.90 0.40
CA GLN A 174 5.97 -0.41 -0.72
C GLN A 174 7.00 0.64 -0.30
N ARG A 175 6.62 1.58 0.58
CA ARG A 175 7.56 2.57 1.13
C ARG A 175 8.70 1.94 1.93
N ILE A 176 8.42 0.86 2.65
CA ILE A 176 9.44 0.13 3.41
C ILE A 176 10.35 -0.64 2.46
N LEU A 177 9.78 -1.36 1.51
CA LEU A 177 10.53 -2.13 0.52
C LEU A 177 11.42 -1.22 -0.33
N LYS A 178 10.87 -0.10 -0.83
CA LYS A 178 11.64 0.90 -1.58
C LYS A 178 12.84 1.40 -0.80
N ARG A 179 12.67 1.77 0.46
CA ARG A 179 13.79 2.23 1.30
C ARG A 179 14.84 1.16 1.49
N ARG A 180 14.44 -0.09 1.68
CA ARG A 180 15.39 -1.20 1.88
C ARG A 180 16.09 -1.59 0.59
N ALA A 181 15.41 -1.51 -0.55
CA ALA A 181 15.97 -1.90 -1.84
C ALA A 181 16.85 -0.82 -2.46
N LEU A 182 16.47 0.47 -2.34
CA LEU A 182 17.06 1.52 -3.15
C LEU A 182 17.77 2.61 -2.37
N ASP A 183 17.41 2.93 -1.11
CA ASP A 183 18.00 4.07 -0.42
C ASP A 183 19.52 3.89 -0.24
N GLY A 184 20.30 4.85 -0.76
CA GLY A 184 21.76 4.83 -0.74
C GLY A 184 22.39 3.87 -1.76
N GLN A 185 21.62 3.26 -2.64
CA GLN A 185 22.08 2.33 -3.66
C GLN A 185 22.27 3.02 -5.02
N HIS A 186 23.08 2.40 -5.85
CA HIS A 186 23.34 2.84 -7.22
C HIS A 186 23.14 1.67 -8.19
N PRO A 187 21.89 1.35 -8.58
CA PRO A 187 21.66 0.34 -9.58
C PRO A 187 22.15 0.84 -10.96
N THR A 188 22.84 -0.01 -11.68
CA THR A 188 23.36 0.27 -13.02
C THR A 188 22.46 -0.28 -14.14
N ALA A 189 21.48 -1.12 -13.78
CA ALA A 189 20.54 -1.74 -14.71
C ALA A 189 19.15 -1.89 -14.06
N VAL A 190 18.11 -1.83 -14.89
CA VAL A 190 16.71 -2.04 -14.44
C VAL A 190 16.54 -3.42 -13.80
N ALA A 191 17.20 -4.45 -14.33
CA ALA A 191 17.16 -5.79 -13.76
C ALA A 191 17.66 -5.84 -12.30
N GLN A 192 18.66 -5.03 -11.93
CA GLN A 192 19.11 -4.92 -10.55
C GLN A 192 18.04 -4.31 -9.65
N VAL A 193 17.33 -3.28 -10.12
CA VAL A 193 16.22 -2.68 -9.36
C VAL A 193 15.19 -3.74 -9.03
N MET A 194 14.74 -4.51 -10.02
CA MET A 194 13.77 -5.59 -9.83
C MET A 194 14.28 -6.65 -8.86
N ALA A 195 15.47 -7.18 -9.10
CA ALA A 195 16.08 -8.22 -8.26
C ALA A 195 16.26 -7.77 -6.79
N TRP A 196 16.62 -6.51 -6.55
CA TRP A 196 16.76 -5.99 -5.19
C TRP A 196 15.41 -5.87 -4.46
N PHE A 197 14.35 -5.46 -5.15
CA PHE A 197 13.01 -5.47 -4.55
C PHE A 197 12.55 -6.88 -4.20
N GLU A 198 12.76 -7.84 -5.10
CA GLU A 198 12.40 -9.25 -4.90
C GLU A 198 13.19 -9.87 -3.73
N ALA A 199 14.51 -9.63 -3.67
CA ALA A 199 15.34 -10.07 -2.56
C ALA A 199 14.89 -9.46 -1.21
N VAL A 200 14.53 -8.18 -1.21
CA VAL A 200 14.00 -7.52 -0.01
C VAL A 200 12.65 -8.10 0.40
N ALA A 201 11.78 -8.46 -0.54
CA ALA A 201 10.50 -9.11 -0.24
C ALA A 201 10.69 -10.52 0.35
N VAL A 202 11.61 -11.31 -0.19
CA VAL A 202 11.99 -12.62 0.36
C VAL A 202 12.50 -12.47 1.80
N HIS A 203 13.43 -11.55 2.02
CA HIS A 203 13.96 -11.28 3.36
C HIS A 203 12.88 -10.76 4.34
N TRP A 204 11.99 -9.92 3.88
CA TRP A 204 10.85 -9.43 4.67
C TRP A 204 9.96 -10.59 5.11
N ASN A 205 9.63 -11.49 4.21
CA ASN A 205 8.75 -12.65 4.47
C ASN A 205 9.36 -13.70 5.41
N ALA A 206 10.68 -13.68 5.63
CA ALA A 206 11.31 -14.53 6.64
C ALA A 206 10.87 -14.17 8.08
N ALA A 207 10.57 -12.88 8.33
CA ALA A 207 10.04 -12.39 9.61
C ALA A 207 9.07 -11.22 9.35
N PRO A 208 7.89 -11.49 8.77
CA PRO A 208 6.96 -10.44 8.39
C PRO A 208 6.37 -9.74 9.61
N THR A 209 6.10 -8.47 9.48
CA THR A 209 5.49 -7.67 10.57
C THR A 209 4.04 -7.35 10.20
N PRO A 210 3.06 -7.77 11.01
CA PRO A 210 1.66 -7.40 10.82
C PRO A 210 1.42 -5.89 10.84
N PHE A 211 0.47 -5.44 10.02
CA PHE A 211 0.06 -4.04 9.94
C PHE A 211 -1.37 -3.91 10.48
N ALA A 212 -1.53 -3.17 11.56
CA ALA A 212 -2.85 -2.86 12.09
C ALA A 212 -3.37 -1.55 11.50
N TRP A 213 -4.61 -1.56 11.00
CA TRP A 213 -5.28 -0.35 10.52
C TRP A 213 -5.42 0.68 11.64
N GLY A 214 -5.01 1.92 11.36
CA GLY A 214 -5.01 3.01 12.35
C GLY A 214 -3.96 2.89 13.46
N GLY A 215 -3.36 1.73 13.67
CA GLY A 215 -2.37 1.35 14.66
C GLY A 215 -1.51 2.49 15.26
N LYS A 216 -0.21 2.47 14.98
CA LYS A 216 0.73 3.49 15.52
C LYS A 216 0.42 4.94 15.10
N ARG A 217 -0.38 5.18 14.03
CA ARG A 217 -0.78 6.53 13.62
C ARG A 217 -1.70 7.21 14.65
N ALA A 218 -2.72 6.51 15.13
CA ALA A 218 -3.62 7.05 16.14
C ALA A 218 -2.87 7.36 17.44
N ALA A 219 -2.02 6.41 17.90
CA ALA A 219 -1.18 6.61 19.07
C ALA A 219 -0.15 7.75 18.90
N ARG A 220 0.40 7.92 17.68
CA ARG A 220 1.32 9.02 17.37
C ARG A 220 0.60 10.36 17.37
N ARG A 221 -0.59 10.46 16.76
CA ARG A 221 -1.42 11.67 16.75
C ARG A 221 -1.84 12.05 18.18
N ARG A 222 -2.23 11.06 19.01
CA ARG A 222 -2.56 11.29 20.41
C ARG A 222 -1.36 11.85 21.16
N ARG A 223 -0.19 11.23 21.08
CA ARG A 223 1.04 11.71 21.72
C ARG A 223 1.45 13.11 21.25
N GLN A 224 1.25 13.45 19.99
CA GLN A 224 1.50 14.80 19.49
C GLN A 224 0.55 15.82 20.11
N ARG A 225 -0.76 15.48 20.23
CA ARG A 225 -1.73 16.34 20.91
C ARG A 225 -1.39 16.50 22.39
N GLU A 226 -1.05 15.41 23.06
CA GLU A 226 -0.68 15.41 24.48
C GLU A 226 0.56 16.26 24.74
N ARG A 227 1.57 16.20 23.87
CA ARG A 227 2.79 17.00 23.95
C ARG A 227 2.58 18.46 23.54
N ARG A 228 1.44 18.81 23.00
CA ARG A 228 1.14 20.16 22.48
C ARG A 228 2.21 20.70 21.54
N HIS A 229 2.89 19.83 20.82
CA HIS A 229 3.89 20.21 19.84
C HIS A 229 3.25 20.33 18.47
N HIS A 230 3.50 21.44 17.83
CA HIS A 230 3.14 21.69 16.45
C HIS A 230 4.40 21.73 15.61
N ARG A 231 4.40 21.02 14.50
CA ARG A 231 5.41 21.17 13.47
C ARG A 231 4.86 22.09 12.39
N LEU A 232 5.62 23.12 12.07
CA LEU A 232 5.38 23.96 10.92
C LEU A 232 6.18 23.43 9.73
N GLY A 233 5.59 23.45 8.55
CA GLY A 233 6.21 22.98 7.31
C GLY A 233 6.13 21.48 7.10
N GLY A 234 6.21 21.08 5.85
CA GLY A 234 6.10 19.70 5.39
C GLY A 234 4.68 19.12 5.43
N SER A 235 4.51 18.01 4.77
CA SER A 235 3.22 17.31 4.73
C SER A 235 2.84 16.79 6.12
N GLY A 236 1.67 17.16 6.61
CA GLY A 236 1.17 16.75 7.92
C GLY A 236 1.56 17.67 9.07
N ALA A 237 2.13 18.83 8.77
CA ALA A 237 2.41 19.87 9.75
C ALA A 237 1.16 20.62 10.22
N CYS A 238 0.04 20.45 9.56
CA CYS A 238 -1.21 21.09 9.96
C CYS A 238 -1.66 20.58 11.32
N THR A 239 -1.80 21.48 12.26
CA THR A 239 -2.45 21.21 13.53
C THR A 239 -3.53 22.23 13.76
N LEU A 240 -4.63 21.81 14.30
CA LEU A 240 -5.76 22.66 14.64
C LEU A 240 -5.59 23.36 16.01
N LEU A 241 -4.55 23.01 16.75
CA LEU A 241 -4.30 23.53 18.08
C LEU A 241 -3.20 24.57 18.06
N PRO A 242 -3.33 25.67 18.80
CA PRO A 242 -2.27 26.67 18.91
C PRO A 242 -1.01 26.08 19.54
N LEU A 243 0.15 26.55 19.13
CA LEU A 243 1.46 26.12 19.66
C LEU A 243 1.63 26.39 21.15
N ARG A 244 0.97 27.44 21.65
CA ARG A 244 1.02 27.86 23.05
C ARG A 244 -0.38 28.20 23.54
N SER A 245 -0.71 27.76 24.72
CA SER A 245 -1.88 28.23 25.48
C SER A 245 -1.47 29.50 26.22
N GLY A 246 -1.36 30.63 25.51
CA GLY A 246 -1.00 31.92 26.09
C GLY A 246 -1.27 33.05 25.10
N PRO A 247 -1.31 34.31 25.53
CA PRO A 247 -1.49 35.42 24.61
C PRO A 247 -0.40 35.39 23.55
N ALA A 248 -0.79 35.63 22.29
CA ALA A 248 0.16 35.72 21.19
C ALA A 248 1.27 36.73 21.54
N PRO A 249 2.54 36.42 21.25
CA PRO A 249 3.59 37.40 21.40
C PRO A 249 3.24 38.59 20.50
N ASN A 250 3.16 39.77 21.07
CA ASN A 250 3.02 41.03 20.35
C ASN A 250 4.30 41.20 19.53
N TYR A 251 4.31 40.82 18.30
CA TYR A 251 5.32 41.26 17.36
C TYR A 251 4.98 42.72 17.05
N GLY A 252 5.64 43.63 17.80
CA GLY A 252 5.63 45.04 17.49
C GLY A 252 6.03 45.20 16.02
N HIS A 253 5.20 45.91 15.27
CA HIS A 253 5.52 46.35 13.92
C HIS A 253 6.80 47.24 14.05
N THR A 254 7.95 46.69 13.73
CA THR A 254 9.11 47.50 13.40
C THR A 254 8.82 48.07 12.02
N GLN A 255 8.35 49.31 11.97
CA GLN A 255 8.39 50.09 10.75
C GLN A 255 9.88 50.22 10.36
N CYS A 256 10.22 49.73 9.20
CA CYS A 256 11.43 50.09 8.51
C CYS A 256 11.19 51.49 7.89
N ASP A 257 11.86 52.49 8.42
CA ASP A 257 12.11 53.74 7.73
C ASP A 257 13.22 53.55 6.67
#